data_841a4b666b99e4978c732791a18b5e6c
#
_entry.id   841a4b666b99e4978c732791a18b5e6c
#
_cell.length_a   1.000
_cell.length_b   1.000
_cell.length_c   1.000
_cell.angle_alpha   90.00
_cell.angle_beta   90.00
_cell.angle_gamma   90.00
#
_symmetry.space_group_name_H-M   'P 1'
#
loop_
_entity.id
_entity.type
_entity.pdbx_description
1 polymer ?
#
loop_
_entity_poly.entity_id
_entity_poly.type
_entity_poly.pdbx_seq_one_letter_code
_entity_poly.pdbx_strand_id
1 'polypeptide(L)'
;MARISGVDLPRDKRVEIGLTYIYGIGRVSATKICAAAKVNPDTRCRDLTDEEVKKISEVIDAGYMVEGDLKREVALNIKRLQEIGCYRGIRHRKGLPVRGQKTKTNARTRKGPKRTVANKKK
;
A
#
# COMPACT_ATOMS: atom_id res chain seq x y z
N MET A 1 19.49 -12.23 -1.39
CA MET A 1 18.10 -11.83 -1.06
C MET A 1 17.61 -10.84 -2.11
N ALA A 2 16.47 -11.10 -2.71
CA ALA A 2 15.95 -10.21 -3.75
C ALA A 2 15.42 -8.92 -3.14
N ARG A 3 15.79 -7.80 -3.72
CA ARG A 3 15.32 -6.49 -3.28
C ARG A 3 14.81 -5.71 -4.48
N ILE A 4 13.55 -5.28 -4.41
CA ILE A 4 12.89 -4.56 -5.50
C ILE A 4 12.19 -3.33 -4.92
N SER A 5 12.36 -2.19 -5.56
CA SER A 5 11.78 -0.91 -5.14
C SER A 5 12.10 -0.55 -3.69
N GLY A 6 13.28 -0.95 -3.21
CA GLY A 6 13.72 -0.71 -1.85
C GLY A 6 13.16 -1.67 -0.81
N VAL A 7 12.43 -2.70 -1.24
CA VAL A 7 11.81 -3.68 -0.33
C VAL A 7 12.52 -5.02 -0.46
N ASP A 8 12.93 -5.60 0.67
CA ASP A 8 13.49 -6.94 0.71
C ASP A 8 12.34 -7.95 0.63
N LEU A 9 12.36 -8.79 -0.40
CA LEU A 9 11.31 -9.78 -0.59
C LEU A 9 11.50 -10.97 0.34
N PRO A 10 10.41 -11.58 0.84
CA PRO A 10 10.52 -12.77 1.70
C PRO A 10 11.07 -13.95 0.90
N ARG A 11 12.11 -14.58 1.44
CA ARG A 11 12.86 -15.62 0.72
C ARG A 11 12.03 -16.86 0.44
N ASP A 12 11.18 -17.25 1.38
CA ASP A 12 10.44 -18.51 1.31
C ASP A 12 9.12 -18.43 0.53
N LYS A 13 8.75 -17.25 0.09
CA LYS A 13 7.49 -17.04 -0.65
C LYS A 13 7.74 -17.08 -2.14
N ARG A 14 6.72 -17.51 -2.90
CA ARG A 14 6.76 -17.41 -4.36
C ARG A 14 6.90 -15.94 -4.77
N VAL A 15 7.51 -15.69 -5.91
CA VAL A 15 7.72 -14.32 -6.38
C VAL A 15 6.40 -13.56 -6.51
N GLU A 16 5.34 -14.22 -6.96
CA GLU A 16 4.01 -13.63 -7.07
C GLU A 16 3.50 -13.11 -5.71
N ILE A 17 3.70 -13.89 -4.66
CA ILE A 17 3.30 -13.49 -3.31
C ILE A 17 4.29 -12.48 -2.72
N GLY A 18 5.58 -12.67 -2.97
CA GLY A 18 6.62 -11.76 -2.49
C GLY A 18 6.44 -10.34 -2.99
N LEU A 19 6.04 -10.17 -4.25
CA LEU A 19 5.80 -8.84 -4.83
C LEU A 19 4.68 -8.09 -4.11
N THR A 20 3.72 -8.78 -3.51
CA THR A 20 2.64 -8.11 -2.77
C THR A 20 3.13 -7.41 -1.50
N TYR A 21 4.36 -7.67 -1.06
CA TYR A 21 4.96 -6.97 0.07
C TYR A 21 5.38 -5.54 -0.29
N ILE A 22 5.41 -5.22 -1.57
CA ILE A 22 5.70 -3.86 -2.04
C ILE A 22 4.41 -3.04 -1.96
N TYR A 23 4.47 -1.89 -1.31
CA TYR A 23 3.31 -1.02 -1.19
C TYR A 23 2.84 -0.56 -2.57
N GLY A 24 1.60 -0.82 -2.90
CA GLY A 24 1.02 -0.50 -4.20
C GLY A 24 0.89 -1.68 -5.14
N ILE A 25 1.45 -2.84 -4.80
CA ILE A 25 1.32 -4.06 -5.60
C ILE A 25 0.46 -5.06 -4.84
N GLY A 26 -0.70 -5.40 -5.41
CA GLY A 26 -1.56 -6.44 -4.91
C GLY A 26 -1.34 -7.74 -5.69
N ARG A 27 -2.13 -8.76 -5.37
CA ARG A 27 -1.99 -10.07 -5.99
C ARG A 27 -2.18 -10.05 -7.51
N VAL A 28 -3.17 -9.31 -7.99
CA VAL A 28 -3.44 -9.20 -9.44
C VAL A 28 -2.30 -8.48 -10.15
N SER A 29 -1.82 -7.38 -9.57
CA SER A 29 -0.69 -6.64 -10.13
C SER A 29 0.57 -7.50 -10.15
N ALA A 30 0.82 -8.26 -9.08
CA ALA A 30 1.96 -9.18 -9.03
C ALA A 30 1.91 -10.21 -10.14
N THR A 31 0.75 -10.80 -10.41
CA THR A 31 0.56 -11.75 -11.50
C THR A 31 0.86 -11.11 -12.85
N LYS A 32 0.37 -9.91 -13.09
CA LYS A 32 0.62 -9.18 -14.33
C LYS A 32 2.09 -8.83 -14.50
N ILE A 33 2.76 -8.44 -13.43
CA ILE A 33 4.19 -8.12 -13.46
C ILE A 33 5.00 -9.35 -13.83
N CYS A 34 4.71 -10.50 -13.23
CA CYS A 34 5.40 -11.74 -13.55
C CYS A 34 5.21 -12.12 -15.01
N ALA A 35 4.00 -11.98 -15.54
CA ALA A 35 3.71 -12.27 -16.95
C ALA A 35 4.46 -11.34 -17.89
N ALA A 36 4.50 -10.04 -17.59
CA ALA A 36 5.18 -9.04 -18.41
C ALA A 36 6.70 -9.23 -18.38
N ALA A 37 7.25 -9.60 -17.24
CA ALA A 37 8.69 -9.85 -17.08
C ALA A 37 9.10 -11.24 -17.57
N LYS A 38 8.14 -12.08 -17.94
CA LYS A 38 8.36 -13.48 -18.38
C LYS A 38 9.08 -14.30 -17.30
N VAL A 39 8.69 -14.08 -16.05
CA VAL A 39 9.22 -14.81 -14.90
C VAL A 39 8.16 -15.80 -14.44
N ASN A 40 8.59 -17.02 -14.10
CA ASN A 40 7.68 -18.03 -13.54
C ASN A 40 7.16 -17.57 -12.18
N PRO A 41 5.84 -17.38 -12.02
CA PRO A 41 5.28 -16.88 -10.76
C PRO A 41 5.46 -17.86 -9.58
N ASP A 42 5.74 -19.13 -9.86
CA ASP A 42 5.95 -20.13 -8.81
C ASP A 42 7.38 -20.18 -8.29
N THR A 43 8.30 -19.42 -8.88
CA THR A 43 9.69 -19.37 -8.43
C THR A 43 9.74 -18.70 -7.05
N ARG A 44 10.49 -19.30 -6.12
CA ARG A 44 10.69 -18.70 -4.80
C ARG A 44 11.58 -17.47 -4.92
N CYS A 45 11.36 -16.47 -4.09
CA CYS A 45 12.15 -15.25 -4.15
C CYS A 45 13.65 -15.51 -3.96
N ARG A 46 14.02 -16.49 -3.15
CA ARG A 46 15.42 -16.87 -2.95
C ARG A 46 16.09 -17.46 -4.18
N ASP A 47 15.29 -17.99 -5.11
CA ASP A 47 15.77 -18.65 -6.32
C ASP A 47 15.78 -17.73 -7.53
N LEU A 48 15.41 -16.46 -7.35
CA LEU A 48 15.42 -15.48 -8.43
C LEU A 48 16.85 -15.13 -8.85
N THR A 49 17.08 -15.11 -10.17
CA THR A 49 18.35 -14.66 -10.71
C THR A 49 18.38 -13.13 -10.77
N ASP A 50 19.59 -12.56 -10.86
CA ASP A 50 19.74 -11.11 -10.98
C ASP A 50 19.05 -10.55 -12.22
N GLU A 51 19.07 -11.31 -13.32
CA GLU A 51 18.36 -10.91 -14.55
C GLU A 51 16.86 -10.87 -14.35
N GLU A 52 16.29 -11.85 -13.64
CA GLU A 52 14.87 -11.88 -13.35
C GLU A 52 14.46 -10.71 -12.45
N VAL A 53 15.24 -10.42 -11.43
CA VAL A 53 15.03 -9.28 -10.55
C VAL A 53 15.06 -7.98 -11.34
N LYS A 54 16.02 -7.84 -12.26
CA LYS A 54 16.14 -6.66 -13.10
C LYS A 54 14.93 -6.47 -14.00
N LYS A 55 14.46 -7.55 -14.65
CA LYS A 55 13.30 -7.51 -15.52
C LYS A 55 12.03 -7.09 -14.74
N ILE A 56 11.84 -7.64 -13.55
CA ILE A 56 10.72 -7.27 -12.69
C ILE A 56 10.80 -5.79 -12.31
N SER A 57 11.98 -5.32 -11.92
CA SER A 57 12.18 -3.91 -11.58
C SER A 57 11.86 -2.98 -12.74
N GLU A 58 12.29 -3.34 -13.95
CA GLU A 58 12.00 -2.55 -15.14
C GLU A 58 10.51 -2.46 -15.43
N VAL A 59 9.77 -3.57 -15.29
CA VAL A 59 8.32 -3.59 -15.50
C VAL A 59 7.63 -2.69 -14.47
N ILE A 60 8.05 -2.76 -13.22
CA ILE A 60 7.47 -1.93 -12.16
C ILE A 60 7.74 -0.45 -12.43
N ASP A 61 8.97 -0.10 -12.76
CA ASP A 61 9.34 1.30 -13.02
C ASP A 61 8.61 1.88 -14.23
N ALA A 62 8.30 1.05 -15.22
CA ALA A 62 7.65 1.50 -16.45
C ALA A 62 6.15 1.75 -16.30
N GLY A 63 5.46 1.04 -15.41
CA GLY A 63 4.00 1.09 -15.39
C GLY A 63 3.32 1.13 -14.02
N TYR A 64 4.07 1.15 -12.94
CA TYR A 64 3.48 1.08 -11.60
C TYR A 64 4.04 2.16 -10.68
N MET A 65 3.16 2.75 -9.90
CA MET A 65 3.54 3.68 -8.85
C MET A 65 3.51 2.92 -7.52
N VAL A 66 4.65 2.84 -6.84
CA VAL A 66 4.82 2.01 -5.65
C VAL A 66 5.59 2.75 -4.56
N GLU A 67 5.51 2.22 -3.34
CA GLU A 67 6.25 2.69 -2.17
C GLU A 67 6.14 4.20 -1.94
N GLY A 68 7.27 4.89 -1.79
CA GLY A 68 7.29 6.31 -1.47
C GLY A 68 6.53 7.18 -2.45
N ASP A 69 6.60 6.90 -3.75
CA ASP A 69 5.90 7.67 -4.76
C ASP A 69 4.39 7.54 -4.61
N LEU A 70 3.90 6.32 -4.36
CA LEU A 70 2.47 6.10 -4.14
C LEU A 70 2.02 6.74 -2.82
N LYS A 71 2.80 6.59 -1.77
CA LYS A 71 2.48 7.22 -0.48
C LYS A 71 2.39 8.74 -0.61
N ARG A 72 3.31 9.33 -1.37
CA ARG A 72 3.29 10.77 -1.64
C ARG A 72 2.03 11.18 -2.40
N GLU A 73 1.67 10.43 -3.43
CA GLU A 73 0.47 10.74 -4.22
C GLU A 73 -0.80 10.65 -3.38
N VAL A 74 -0.94 9.62 -2.57
CA VAL A 74 -2.10 9.48 -1.67
C VAL A 74 -2.16 10.65 -0.72
N ALA A 75 -1.02 11.04 -0.12
CA ALA A 75 -0.97 12.18 0.79
C ALA A 75 -1.36 13.49 0.09
N LEU A 76 -0.90 13.69 -1.15
CA LEU A 76 -1.26 14.87 -1.93
C LEU A 76 -2.74 14.89 -2.28
N ASN A 77 -3.32 13.74 -2.61
CA ASN A 77 -4.74 13.63 -2.92
C ASN A 77 -5.60 13.96 -1.70
N ILE A 78 -5.21 13.48 -0.53
CA ILE A 78 -5.90 13.80 0.73
C ILE A 78 -5.79 15.30 1.02
N LYS A 79 -4.60 15.85 0.88
CA LYS A 79 -4.36 17.28 1.09
C LYS A 79 -5.23 18.12 0.17
N ARG A 80 -5.34 17.73 -1.10
CA ARG A 80 -6.19 18.41 -2.07
C ARG A 80 -7.66 18.41 -1.63
N LEU A 81 -8.15 17.26 -1.16
CA LEU A 81 -9.52 17.17 -0.67
C LEU A 81 -9.75 18.11 0.53
N GLN A 82 -8.77 18.21 1.42
CA GLN A 82 -8.85 19.09 2.57
C GLN A 82 -8.84 20.57 2.15
N GLU A 83 -8.03 20.93 1.17
CA GLU A 83 -7.93 22.31 0.67
C GLU A 83 -9.20 22.75 -0.06
N ILE A 84 -9.81 21.84 -0.82
CA ILE A 84 -11.08 22.13 -1.51
C ILE A 84 -12.20 22.34 -0.51
N GLY A 85 -12.11 21.72 0.68
CA GLY A 85 -13.12 21.84 1.72
C GLY A 85 -14.34 20.98 1.48
N CYS A 86 -14.23 19.92 0.64
CA CYS A 86 -15.32 18.98 0.42
C CYS A 86 -15.55 18.11 1.67
N TYR A 87 -16.69 17.41 1.69
CA TYR A 87 -17.03 16.55 2.83
C TYR A 87 -15.93 15.53 3.14
N ARG A 88 -15.42 14.84 2.11
CA ARG A 88 -14.34 13.85 2.30
C ARG A 88 -13.10 14.48 2.91
N GLY A 89 -12.72 15.68 2.46
CA GLY A 89 -11.56 16.39 3.00
C GLY A 89 -11.74 16.78 4.46
N ILE A 90 -12.96 17.21 4.83
CA ILE A 90 -13.28 17.55 6.21
C ILE A 90 -13.18 16.31 7.10
N ARG A 91 -13.65 15.15 6.62
CA ARG A 91 -13.54 13.89 7.36
C ARG A 91 -12.08 13.48 7.57
N HIS A 92 -11.23 13.62 6.56
CA HIS A 92 -9.80 13.37 6.70
C HIS A 92 -9.15 14.32 7.72
N ARG A 93 -9.51 15.59 7.68
CA ARG A 93 -8.98 16.59 8.63
C ARG A 93 -9.31 16.24 10.07
N LYS A 94 -10.52 15.74 10.30
CA LYS A 94 -11.00 15.38 11.63
C LYS A 94 -10.58 13.97 12.06
N GLY A 95 -9.95 13.20 11.18
CA GLY A 95 -9.58 11.82 11.47
C GLY A 95 -10.77 10.88 11.60
N LEU A 96 -11.85 11.13 10.86
CA LEU A 96 -13.06 10.34 10.92
C LEU A 96 -13.24 9.50 9.66
N PRO A 97 -14.06 8.42 9.72
CA PRO A 97 -14.35 7.62 8.52
C PRO A 97 -14.95 8.48 7.41
N VAL A 98 -14.52 8.23 6.16
CA VAL A 98 -14.88 9.07 5.01
C VAL A 98 -15.97 8.49 4.12
N ARG A 99 -16.35 7.22 4.34
CA ARG A 99 -17.31 6.50 3.49
C ARG A 99 -18.68 6.33 4.11
N GLY A 100 -19.09 7.26 4.98
CA GLY A 100 -20.42 7.24 5.58
C GLY A 100 -20.61 6.23 6.70
N GLN A 101 -19.53 5.71 7.25
CA GLN A 101 -19.60 4.74 8.34
C GLN A 101 -20.07 5.40 9.63
N LYS A 102 -20.69 4.61 10.49
CA LYS A 102 -21.08 5.08 11.81
C LYS A 102 -19.84 5.41 12.65
N THR A 103 -19.90 6.51 13.38
CA THR A 103 -18.79 6.96 14.22
C THR A 103 -19.05 6.77 15.71
N LYS A 104 -20.30 6.52 16.08
CA LYS A 104 -20.71 6.43 17.49
C LYS A 104 -20.11 5.22 18.20
N THR A 105 -19.89 4.11 17.49
CA THR A 105 -19.43 2.87 18.11
C THR A 105 -18.05 2.40 17.60
N ASN A 106 -17.95 1.89 16.40
CA ASN A 106 -16.83 1.06 15.97
C ASN A 106 -15.85 1.69 14.99
N ALA A 107 -15.71 2.99 14.93
CA ALA A 107 -14.83 3.66 13.99
C ALA A 107 -13.37 3.76 14.48
N ARG A 108 -12.84 2.66 15.05
CA ARG A 108 -11.52 2.68 15.71
C ARG A 108 -10.35 2.76 14.75
N THR A 109 -10.45 2.21 13.55
CA THR A 109 -9.37 2.27 12.57
C THR A 109 -8.96 3.71 12.25
N ARG A 110 -9.93 4.61 12.09
CA ARG A 110 -9.66 6.03 11.82
C ARG A 110 -9.48 6.84 13.09
N LYS A 111 -10.30 6.58 14.10
CA LYS A 111 -10.26 7.33 15.35
C LYS A 111 -9.15 6.91 16.29
N GLY A 112 -8.62 5.71 16.08
CA GLY A 112 -7.61 5.14 16.96
C GLY A 112 -8.21 4.46 18.19
N PRO A 113 -7.36 3.99 19.12
CA PRO A 113 -7.83 3.34 20.33
C PRO A 113 -8.71 4.25 21.16
N LYS A 114 -9.60 3.65 21.97
CA LYS A 114 -10.42 4.41 22.90
C LYS A 114 -9.55 5.20 23.85
N ARG A 115 -9.95 6.43 24.10
CA ARG A 115 -9.31 7.29 25.07
C ARG A 115 -10.30 7.66 26.15
N THR A 116 -9.90 7.47 27.40
CA THR A 116 -10.68 7.92 28.53
C THR A 116 -10.17 9.29 28.94
N VAL A 117 -11.06 10.27 28.96
CA VAL A 117 -10.70 11.61 29.38
C VAL A 117 -10.84 11.67 30.91
N ALA A 118 -9.71 11.89 31.61
CA ALA A 118 -9.65 11.78 33.06
C ALA A 118 -10.67 12.64 33.80
N ASN A 119 -10.93 13.83 33.35
CA ASN A 119 -11.84 14.76 34.03
C ASN A 119 -13.20 14.87 33.37
N LYS A 120 -13.49 14.00 32.41
CA LYS A 120 -14.75 14.05 31.71
C LYS A 120 -15.85 13.49 32.56
N LYS A 121 -16.84 14.30 32.85
CA LYS A 121 -18.03 13.88 33.56
C LYS A 121 -19.20 13.81 32.59
N LYS A 122 -20.05 12.86 32.81
CA LYS A 122 -21.22 12.64 31.96
C LYS A 122 -22.45 13.22 32.61
#